data_22b821183b3ef8bc27796f6a37e0f1fc
#
_entry.id   22b821183b3ef8bc27796f6a37e0f1fc
#
_cell.length_a   1.000
_cell.length_b   1.000
_cell.length_c   1.000
_cell.angle_alpha   90.00
_cell.angle_beta   90.00
_cell.angle_gamma   90.00
#
_symmetry.space_group_name_H-M   'P 1'
#
loop_
_entity.id
_entity.type
_entity.pdbx_description
1 polymer ?
#
loop_
_entity_poly.entity_id
_entity_poly.type
_entity_poly.pdbx_seq_one_letter_code
_entity_poly.pdbx_strand_id
1 'polypeptide(L)'
;ANSVRPYLEAITLRDGEILAEGRPEDRNESLAVPRKLGAKTVIEWERKERRFGLAGLYDNTTERGNRDRRLTADELMIMGRIVSRYLDDQRPSQAIIFGEVKDAFNDKNAERRAEGKPELVCPSRETVRQAIRKLNPFDVTLTRHGRQAANRQFAPVGMGVQVERPMQRVEFDEWEVDAITLMAEGGLYHHLTPEEKKKLGLDKKTARWWITVAICSATRCIVGMVISRNPNSQSALRVIEMMMRDKGVWGDACGALSRWNQFGWPSHIVTDCAKYNLSMLVRARTSDLGITVEYCPAGDPQLKGRIECVFGTFATQLMPRLSGRTFSNIAARGDYASGDRACLNPEEFCSVLVRYVVDVYHRTPHQGLGGERPLDCWNRLVEKFGVQPPPDLGRRR
;
A
#
# COMPACT_ATOMS: atom_id res chain seq x y z
N ALA A 1 25.11 -43.18 -28.57
CA ALA A 1 25.54 -42.24 -27.50
C ALA A 1 26.61 -41.26 -28.00
N ASN A 2 27.58 -41.69 -28.82
CA ASN A 2 28.69 -40.83 -29.31
C ASN A 2 28.25 -39.88 -30.43
N SER A 3 27.16 -40.13 -31.14
CA SER A 3 26.63 -39.23 -32.21
C SER A 3 25.80 -38.05 -31.73
N VAL A 4 25.39 -38.06 -30.49
CA VAL A 4 24.51 -37.01 -29.90
C VAL A 4 25.28 -35.97 -29.09
N ARG A 5 26.52 -36.29 -28.68
CA ARG A 5 27.40 -35.43 -27.90
C ARG A 5 27.71 -34.06 -28.54
N PRO A 6 28.07 -33.98 -29.82
CA PRO A 6 28.31 -32.70 -30.50
C PRO A 6 27.04 -31.85 -30.62
N TYR A 7 25.85 -32.48 -30.75
CA TYR A 7 24.56 -31.80 -30.80
C TYR A 7 24.18 -31.16 -29.47
N LEU A 8 24.47 -31.86 -28.36
CA LEU A 8 24.22 -31.35 -27.01
C LEU A 8 25.14 -30.19 -26.66
N GLU A 9 26.41 -30.23 -27.10
CA GLU A 9 27.36 -29.12 -26.92
C GLU A 9 26.93 -27.89 -27.76
N ALA A 10 26.45 -28.10 -28.99
CA ALA A 10 25.96 -27.03 -29.86
C ALA A 10 24.65 -26.38 -29.32
N ILE A 11 23.72 -27.16 -28.76
CA ILE A 11 22.50 -26.63 -28.14
C ILE A 11 22.86 -25.83 -26.87
N THR A 12 23.77 -26.36 -26.04
CA THR A 12 24.18 -25.67 -24.81
C THR A 12 24.90 -24.36 -25.07
N LEU A 13 25.74 -24.29 -26.15
CA LEU A 13 26.38 -23.07 -26.60
C LEU A 13 25.37 -22.07 -27.17
N ARG A 14 24.44 -22.53 -28.01
CA ARG A 14 23.40 -21.70 -28.61
C ARG A 14 22.43 -21.11 -27.60
N ASP A 15 22.00 -21.89 -26.59
CA ASP A 15 21.16 -21.43 -25.50
C ASP A 15 21.90 -20.45 -24.58
N GLY A 16 23.23 -20.61 -24.42
CA GLY A 16 24.07 -19.67 -23.72
C GLY A 16 24.24 -18.33 -24.43
N GLU A 17 24.33 -18.33 -25.76
CA GLU A 17 24.39 -17.12 -26.60
C GLU A 17 23.05 -16.40 -26.68
N ILE A 18 21.95 -17.14 -26.86
CA ILE A 18 20.59 -16.57 -26.88
C ILE A 18 20.21 -15.94 -25.52
N LEU A 19 20.65 -16.53 -24.41
CA LEU A 19 20.46 -15.96 -23.06
C LEU A 19 21.36 -14.75 -22.80
N ALA A 20 22.47 -14.59 -23.51
CA ALA A 20 23.36 -13.43 -23.39
C ALA A 20 22.86 -12.21 -24.17
N GLU A 21 22.20 -12.41 -25.32
CA GLU A 21 21.71 -11.33 -26.19
C GLU A 21 20.30 -10.80 -25.85
N GLY A 22 19.53 -11.50 -25.04
CA GLY A 22 18.11 -11.21 -24.84
C GLY A 22 17.63 -11.17 -23.40
N ARG A 23 18.34 -10.53 -22.43
CA ARG A 23 17.79 -10.29 -21.09
C ARG A 23 17.02 -8.98 -21.04
N PRO A 24 15.68 -9.00 -20.99
CA PRO A 24 14.94 -7.95 -20.31
C PRO A 24 15.20 -8.09 -18.79
N GLU A 25 15.35 -6.99 -18.10
CA GLU A 25 15.66 -6.92 -16.66
C GLU A 25 14.54 -7.37 -15.71
N ASP A 26 13.63 -8.23 -16.12
CA ASP A 26 12.57 -8.78 -15.28
C ASP A 26 12.97 -10.11 -14.63
N ARG A 27 13.47 -9.99 -13.41
CA ARG A 27 13.94 -11.07 -12.52
C ARG A 27 12.82 -11.84 -11.83
N ASN A 28 11.79 -12.31 -12.48
CA ASN A 28 10.77 -13.09 -11.78
C ASN A 28 10.22 -14.34 -12.48
N GLU A 29 10.83 -14.80 -13.55
CA GLU A 29 10.57 -16.14 -14.05
C GLU A 29 11.86 -16.95 -14.09
N SER A 30 12.09 -17.72 -13.03
CA SER A 30 13.11 -18.76 -13.03
C SER A 30 12.61 -19.92 -13.90
N LEU A 31 12.74 -19.80 -15.21
CA LEU A 31 12.82 -20.95 -16.09
C LEU A 31 14.09 -21.70 -15.70
N ALA A 32 13.94 -22.70 -14.83
CA ALA A 32 15.01 -23.61 -14.47
C ALA A 32 15.36 -24.45 -15.72
N VAL A 33 16.22 -23.93 -16.57
CA VAL A 33 16.83 -24.72 -17.63
C VAL A 33 17.64 -25.81 -16.93
N PRO A 34 17.36 -27.10 -17.15
CA PRO A 34 18.11 -28.18 -16.53
C PRO A 34 19.59 -28.04 -16.92
N ARG A 35 20.44 -27.88 -15.94
CA ARG A 35 21.89 -27.60 -16.11
C ARG A 35 22.68 -28.64 -16.92
N LYS A 36 22.11 -29.84 -17.18
CA LYS A 36 22.65 -30.87 -18.08
C LYS A 36 21.54 -31.76 -18.60
N LEU A 37 21.25 -31.67 -19.88
CA LEU A 37 20.43 -32.66 -20.57
C LEU A 37 21.26 -33.95 -20.79
N GLY A 38 20.77 -35.08 -20.28
CA GLY A 38 21.41 -36.38 -20.53
C GLY A 38 21.11 -36.88 -21.94
N ALA A 39 22.10 -37.53 -22.60
CA ALA A 39 21.91 -38.10 -23.92
C ALA A 39 20.70 -39.05 -24.04
N LYS A 40 20.34 -39.78 -22.96
CA LYS A 40 19.16 -40.63 -22.89
C LYS A 40 17.87 -39.82 -23.04
N THR A 41 17.79 -38.67 -22.43
CA THR A 41 16.60 -37.77 -22.48
C THR A 41 16.34 -37.29 -23.90
N VAL A 42 17.40 -36.86 -24.61
CA VAL A 42 17.29 -36.41 -26.00
C VAL A 42 16.85 -37.55 -26.95
N ILE A 43 17.44 -38.73 -26.79
CA ILE A 43 17.04 -39.92 -27.58
C ILE A 43 15.57 -40.31 -27.31
N GLU A 44 15.13 -40.15 -26.07
CA GLU A 44 13.74 -40.43 -25.70
C GLU A 44 12.77 -39.41 -26.28
N TRP A 45 13.15 -38.13 -26.30
CA TRP A 45 12.39 -37.06 -26.95
C TRP A 45 12.31 -37.24 -28.47
N GLU A 46 13.43 -37.58 -29.13
CA GLU A 46 13.47 -37.85 -30.56
C GLU A 46 12.57 -39.05 -30.92
N ARG A 47 12.56 -40.11 -30.07
CA ARG A 47 11.68 -41.27 -30.26
C ARG A 47 10.20 -40.89 -30.08
N LYS A 48 9.87 -40.05 -29.11
CA LYS A 48 8.51 -39.56 -28.89
C LYS A 48 8.04 -38.64 -30.03
N GLU A 49 8.92 -37.76 -30.51
CA GLU A 49 8.61 -36.90 -31.66
C GLU A 49 8.33 -37.75 -32.91
N ARG A 50 9.18 -38.69 -33.23
CA ARG A 50 8.98 -39.58 -34.39
C ARG A 50 7.67 -40.39 -34.32
N ARG A 51 7.23 -40.73 -33.12
CA ARG A 51 6.03 -41.57 -32.92
C ARG A 51 4.73 -40.76 -32.83
N PHE A 52 4.77 -39.59 -32.21
CA PHE A 52 3.60 -38.82 -31.84
C PHE A 52 3.66 -37.34 -32.35
N GLY A 53 4.67 -37.00 -33.13
CA GLY A 53 4.93 -35.59 -33.53
C GLY A 53 5.26 -34.72 -32.35
N LEU A 54 5.18 -33.39 -32.51
CA LEU A 54 5.43 -32.40 -31.46
C LEU A 54 4.55 -32.62 -30.23
N ALA A 55 3.32 -33.19 -30.39
CA ALA A 55 2.46 -33.50 -29.25
C ALA A 55 3.07 -34.52 -28.27
N GLY A 56 3.98 -35.36 -28.73
CA GLY A 56 4.70 -36.32 -27.89
C GLY A 56 5.73 -35.68 -26.94
N LEU A 57 6.11 -34.44 -27.20
CA LEU A 57 7.06 -33.68 -26.37
C LEU A 57 6.38 -32.90 -25.26
N TYR A 58 5.04 -32.74 -25.32
CA TYR A 58 4.32 -32.08 -24.23
C TYR A 58 4.39 -32.90 -22.95
N ASP A 59 4.66 -32.22 -21.85
CA ASP A 59 4.66 -32.87 -20.54
C ASP A 59 3.20 -33.12 -20.09
N ASN A 60 2.79 -34.36 -20.09
CA ASN A 60 1.45 -34.81 -19.66
C ASN A 60 1.31 -34.77 -18.11
N THR A 61 1.83 -33.74 -17.44
CA THR A 61 1.70 -33.59 -15.99
C THR A 61 0.24 -33.55 -15.56
N THR A 62 -0.65 -33.01 -16.40
CA THR A 62 -2.10 -33.02 -16.17
C THR A 62 -2.74 -34.42 -16.18
N GLU A 63 -2.07 -35.41 -16.75
CA GLU A 63 -2.54 -36.79 -16.79
C GLU A 63 -1.95 -37.69 -15.70
N ARG A 64 -0.99 -37.18 -14.93
CA ARG A 64 -0.36 -37.90 -13.82
C ARG A 64 -1.24 -37.88 -12.56
N GLY A 65 -1.26 -38.97 -11.84
CA GLY A 65 -1.96 -39.10 -10.55
C GLY A 65 -3.25 -39.92 -10.61
N ASN A 66 -3.76 -40.22 -9.42
CA ASN A 66 -5.04 -40.94 -9.31
C ASN A 66 -6.19 -39.93 -9.51
N ARG A 67 -7.03 -40.14 -10.52
CA ARG A 67 -8.20 -39.33 -10.85
C ARG A 67 -9.50 -39.88 -10.28
N ASP A 68 -9.47 -41.10 -9.76
CA ASP A 68 -10.65 -41.70 -9.16
C ASP A 68 -10.98 -41.00 -7.86
N ARG A 69 -12.25 -40.70 -7.68
CA ARG A 69 -12.75 -40.13 -6.43
C ARG A 69 -12.60 -41.16 -5.32
N ARG A 70 -11.80 -40.84 -4.31
CA ARG A 70 -11.59 -41.72 -3.14
C ARG A 70 -12.79 -41.78 -2.20
N LEU A 71 -13.66 -40.78 -2.27
CA LEU A 71 -14.85 -40.64 -1.43
C LEU A 71 -16.10 -40.81 -2.29
N THR A 72 -17.08 -41.52 -1.75
CA THR A 72 -18.40 -41.68 -2.34
C THR A 72 -19.20 -40.39 -2.32
N ALA A 73 -20.32 -40.35 -3.03
CA ALA A 73 -21.20 -39.17 -3.05
C ALA A 73 -21.74 -38.82 -1.64
N ASP A 74 -22.12 -39.87 -0.86
CA ASP A 74 -22.63 -39.69 0.51
C ASP A 74 -21.55 -39.12 1.44
N GLU A 75 -20.31 -39.63 1.36
CA GLU A 75 -19.18 -39.15 2.15
C GLU A 75 -18.85 -37.67 1.82
N LEU A 76 -18.86 -37.32 0.53
CA LEU A 76 -18.65 -35.96 0.07
C LEU A 76 -19.76 -35.00 0.56
N MET A 77 -21.02 -35.48 0.56
CA MET A 77 -22.16 -34.67 1.01
C MET A 77 -22.07 -34.39 2.52
N ILE A 78 -21.79 -35.40 3.34
CA ILE A 78 -21.61 -35.24 4.80
C ILE A 78 -20.45 -34.30 5.08
N MET A 79 -19.28 -34.53 4.47
CA MET A 79 -18.12 -33.67 4.64
C MET A 79 -18.40 -32.22 4.19
N GLY A 80 -19.01 -32.03 3.01
CA GLY A 80 -19.30 -30.72 2.44
C GLY A 80 -20.22 -29.87 3.32
N ARG A 81 -21.28 -30.50 3.89
CA ARG A 81 -22.21 -29.82 4.81
C ARG A 81 -21.50 -29.31 6.06
N ILE A 82 -20.53 -30.05 6.59
CA ILE A 82 -19.80 -29.63 7.80
C ILE A 82 -18.70 -28.63 7.46
N VAL A 83 -18.00 -28.83 6.32
CA VAL A 83 -17.01 -27.88 5.83
C VAL A 83 -17.62 -26.49 5.60
N SER A 84 -18.90 -26.39 5.18
CA SER A 84 -19.57 -25.08 5.03
C SER A 84 -19.71 -24.31 6.34
N ARG A 85 -19.69 -24.97 7.51
CA ARG A 85 -19.68 -24.32 8.83
C ARG A 85 -18.38 -23.55 9.12
N TYR A 86 -17.34 -23.73 8.29
CA TYR A 86 -16.16 -22.89 8.35
C TYR A 86 -16.47 -21.43 8.01
N LEU A 87 -17.56 -21.19 7.26
CA LEU A 87 -18.11 -19.89 6.91
C LEU A 87 -18.97 -19.35 8.07
N ASP A 88 -18.30 -18.94 9.16
CA ASP A 88 -18.97 -18.50 10.39
C ASP A 88 -18.18 -17.35 11.02
N ASP A 89 -18.88 -16.37 11.60
CA ASP A 89 -18.31 -15.19 12.24
C ASP A 89 -17.59 -15.52 13.56
N GLN A 90 -17.93 -16.64 14.19
CA GLN A 90 -17.22 -17.20 15.36
C GLN A 90 -15.84 -17.79 14.97
N ARG A 91 -15.56 -17.87 13.68
CA ARG A 91 -14.25 -18.28 13.13
C ARG A 91 -13.76 -19.64 13.65
N PRO A 92 -14.53 -20.71 13.55
CA PRO A 92 -14.07 -22.04 13.99
C PRO A 92 -12.76 -22.39 13.31
N SER A 93 -11.84 -23.04 14.04
CA SER A 93 -10.57 -23.48 13.49
C SER A 93 -10.77 -24.70 12.57
N GLN A 94 -9.82 -24.93 11.67
CA GLN A 94 -9.84 -26.16 10.83
C GLN A 94 -9.83 -27.43 11.66
N ALA A 95 -9.28 -27.41 12.88
CA ALA A 95 -9.27 -28.53 13.79
C ALA A 95 -10.66 -28.84 14.36
N ILE A 96 -11.44 -27.79 14.68
CA ILE A 96 -12.83 -27.92 15.11
C ILE A 96 -13.67 -28.53 14.00
N ILE A 97 -13.59 -27.98 12.79
CA ILE A 97 -14.33 -28.53 11.63
C ILE A 97 -13.97 -29.99 11.37
N PHE A 98 -12.69 -30.35 11.48
CA PHE A 98 -12.29 -31.76 11.34
C PHE A 98 -12.85 -32.66 12.45
N GLY A 99 -12.93 -32.17 13.70
CA GLY A 99 -13.59 -32.86 14.81
C GLY A 99 -15.05 -33.12 14.51
N GLU A 100 -15.80 -32.09 14.10
CA GLU A 100 -17.22 -32.22 13.72
C GLU A 100 -17.44 -33.17 12.54
N VAL A 101 -16.52 -33.24 11.55
CA VAL A 101 -16.57 -34.22 10.47
C VAL A 101 -16.44 -35.63 11.04
N LYS A 102 -15.47 -35.87 11.92
CA LYS A 102 -15.29 -37.20 12.56
C LYS A 102 -16.54 -37.61 13.33
N ASP A 103 -17.11 -36.72 14.12
CA ASP A 103 -18.29 -37.02 14.92
C ASP A 103 -19.49 -37.35 14.03
N ALA A 104 -19.73 -36.60 12.97
CA ALA A 104 -20.81 -36.88 12.02
C ALA A 104 -20.63 -38.23 11.27
N PHE A 105 -19.39 -38.59 10.96
CA PHE A 105 -19.11 -39.91 10.36
C PHE A 105 -19.29 -41.04 11.37
N ASN A 106 -18.91 -40.84 12.63
CA ASN A 106 -19.13 -41.82 13.70
C ASN A 106 -20.61 -42.07 13.93
N ASP A 107 -21.43 -40.98 14.03
CA ASP A 107 -22.86 -41.08 14.21
C ASP A 107 -23.50 -41.77 13.03
N LYS A 108 -23.13 -41.41 11.80
CA LYS A 108 -23.69 -42.04 10.60
C LYS A 108 -23.31 -43.50 10.48
N ASN A 109 -22.09 -43.88 10.88
CA ASN A 109 -21.64 -45.25 10.89
C ASN A 109 -22.32 -46.09 11.98
N ALA A 110 -22.68 -45.49 13.10
CA ALA A 110 -23.51 -46.14 14.13
C ALA A 110 -24.92 -46.52 13.57
N GLU A 111 -25.58 -45.56 12.87
CA GLU A 111 -26.83 -45.81 12.18
C GLU A 111 -26.71 -46.96 11.13
N ARG A 112 -25.68 -46.88 10.28
CA ARG A 112 -25.43 -47.85 9.20
C ARG A 112 -25.16 -49.25 9.75
N ARG A 113 -24.43 -49.35 10.88
CA ARG A 113 -24.22 -50.66 11.57
C ARG A 113 -25.53 -51.25 12.05
N ALA A 114 -26.40 -50.45 12.63
CA ALA A 114 -27.73 -50.91 13.06
C ALA A 114 -28.61 -51.39 11.88
N GLU A 115 -28.41 -50.82 10.70
CA GLU A 115 -29.09 -51.19 9.46
C GLU A 115 -28.38 -52.33 8.67
N GLY A 116 -27.25 -52.85 9.14
CA GLY A 116 -26.47 -53.88 8.43
C GLY A 116 -25.78 -53.36 7.14
N LYS A 117 -25.61 -52.07 6.98
CA LYS A 117 -24.96 -51.43 5.82
C LYS A 117 -23.46 -51.27 6.04
N PRO A 118 -22.63 -51.27 4.97
CA PRO A 118 -21.21 -51.02 5.10
C PRO A 118 -20.92 -49.62 5.65
N GLU A 119 -19.87 -49.49 6.45
CA GLU A 119 -19.44 -48.21 7.03
C GLU A 119 -18.88 -47.25 5.96
N LEU A 120 -19.08 -45.97 6.17
CA LEU A 120 -18.49 -44.90 5.39
C LEU A 120 -17.04 -44.62 5.84
N VAL A 121 -16.18 -44.30 4.89
CA VAL A 121 -14.79 -43.99 5.17
C VAL A 121 -14.65 -42.53 5.60
N CYS A 122 -14.27 -42.30 6.85
CA CYS A 122 -14.03 -40.93 7.34
C CYS A 122 -12.85 -40.29 6.61
N PRO A 123 -13.01 -39.12 5.99
CA PRO A 123 -11.94 -38.44 5.29
C PRO A 123 -10.78 -38.04 6.23
N SER A 124 -9.56 -38.07 5.70
CA SER A 124 -8.39 -37.62 6.46
C SER A 124 -8.44 -36.12 6.76
N ARG A 125 -7.70 -35.70 7.79
CA ARG A 125 -7.55 -34.27 8.14
C ARG A 125 -7.10 -33.42 6.94
N GLU A 126 -6.18 -33.97 6.12
CA GLU A 126 -5.71 -33.27 4.92
C GLU A 126 -6.81 -33.13 3.87
N THR A 127 -7.66 -34.16 3.69
CA THR A 127 -8.80 -34.09 2.77
C THR A 127 -9.78 -32.97 3.19
N VAL A 128 -10.10 -32.87 4.49
CA VAL A 128 -10.96 -31.79 5.02
C VAL A 128 -10.29 -30.42 4.86
N ARG A 129 -8.99 -30.34 5.12
CA ARG A 129 -8.23 -29.11 4.91
C ARG A 129 -8.26 -28.64 3.45
N GLN A 130 -8.11 -29.58 2.51
CA GLN A 130 -8.22 -29.28 1.08
C GLN A 130 -9.62 -28.84 0.67
N ALA A 131 -10.66 -29.45 1.26
CA ALA A 131 -12.05 -29.05 1.03
C ALA A 131 -12.30 -27.61 1.53
N ILE A 132 -11.80 -27.25 2.72
CA ILE A 132 -11.87 -25.88 3.25
C ILE A 132 -11.14 -24.89 2.33
N ARG A 133 -9.96 -25.24 1.81
CA ARG A 133 -9.20 -24.38 0.88
C ARG A 133 -9.90 -24.14 -0.46
N LYS A 134 -10.82 -25.03 -0.85
CA LYS A 134 -11.62 -24.88 -2.07
C LYS A 134 -12.85 -24.00 -1.89
N LEU A 135 -13.19 -23.60 -0.66
CA LEU A 135 -14.23 -22.60 -0.44
C LEU A 135 -13.85 -21.29 -1.13
N ASN A 136 -14.85 -20.55 -1.61
CA ASN A 136 -14.61 -19.28 -2.25
C ASN A 136 -13.89 -18.33 -1.26
N PRO A 137 -12.68 -17.84 -1.57
CA PRO A 137 -11.92 -16.96 -0.67
C PRO A 137 -12.67 -15.67 -0.30
N PHE A 138 -13.49 -15.12 -1.21
CA PHE A 138 -14.32 -13.97 -0.94
C PHE A 138 -15.37 -14.26 0.13
N ASP A 139 -16.10 -15.40 -0.01
CA ASP A 139 -17.12 -15.80 0.95
C ASP A 139 -16.51 -16.11 2.32
N VAL A 140 -15.35 -16.76 2.35
CA VAL A 140 -14.59 -17.00 3.59
C VAL A 140 -14.25 -15.70 4.28
N THR A 141 -13.76 -14.71 3.55
CA THR A 141 -13.40 -13.42 4.15
C THR A 141 -14.65 -12.62 4.55
N LEU A 142 -15.69 -12.64 3.71
CA LEU A 142 -16.95 -11.95 3.97
C LEU A 142 -17.61 -12.44 5.25
N THR A 143 -17.75 -13.76 5.41
CA THR A 143 -18.45 -14.35 6.57
C THR A 143 -17.61 -14.27 7.84
N ARG A 144 -16.31 -14.50 7.75
CA ARG A 144 -15.41 -14.55 8.92
C ARG A 144 -14.89 -13.18 9.36
N HIS A 145 -14.74 -12.23 8.46
CA HIS A 145 -14.12 -10.93 8.74
C HIS A 145 -14.99 -9.72 8.38
N GLY A 146 -16.16 -9.98 7.78
CA GLY A 146 -17.12 -8.95 7.41
C GLY A 146 -16.87 -8.32 6.04
N ARG A 147 -17.90 -7.58 5.56
CA ARG A 147 -17.94 -7.00 4.22
C ARG A 147 -16.76 -6.05 3.94
N GLN A 148 -16.38 -5.25 4.93
CA GLN A 148 -15.30 -4.28 4.74
C GLN A 148 -13.95 -4.96 4.48
N ALA A 149 -13.65 -6.03 5.22
CA ALA A 149 -12.44 -6.82 5.02
C ALA A 149 -12.45 -7.52 3.65
N ALA A 150 -13.59 -8.11 3.25
CA ALA A 150 -13.73 -8.76 1.95
C ALA A 150 -13.54 -7.77 0.80
N ASN A 151 -14.22 -6.62 0.84
CA ASN A 151 -14.08 -5.59 -0.18
C ASN A 151 -12.63 -5.08 -0.27
N ARG A 152 -11.96 -4.89 0.86
CA ARG A 152 -10.56 -4.44 0.88
C ARG A 152 -9.60 -5.48 0.30
N GLN A 153 -9.80 -6.76 0.61
CA GLN A 153 -8.92 -7.85 0.18
C GLN A 153 -9.10 -8.20 -1.30
N PHE A 154 -10.34 -8.11 -1.81
CA PHE A 154 -10.71 -8.51 -3.17
C PHE A 154 -11.07 -7.33 -4.07
N ALA A 155 -10.74 -6.11 -3.64
CA ALA A 155 -10.92 -4.94 -4.49
C ALA A 155 -10.13 -5.13 -5.80
N PRO A 156 -10.74 -4.80 -6.96
CA PRO A 156 -10.03 -4.88 -8.24
C PRO A 156 -8.79 -3.98 -8.19
N VAL A 157 -7.63 -4.55 -8.47
CA VAL A 157 -6.40 -3.77 -8.62
C VAL A 157 -6.39 -3.20 -10.05
N GLY A 158 -6.74 -1.93 -10.16
CA GLY A 158 -6.66 -1.18 -11.42
C GLY A 158 -5.40 -0.31 -11.49
N MET A 159 -5.22 0.39 -12.62
CA MET A 159 -4.13 1.36 -12.80
C MET A 159 -4.26 2.60 -11.88
N GLY A 160 -5.29 2.65 -11.03
CA GLY A 160 -5.60 3.78 -10.18
C GLY A 160 -6.04 5.03 -10.97
N VAL A 161 -6.14 6.15 -10.28
CA VAL A 161 -6.54 7.42 -10.90
C VAL A 161 -5.39 7.94 -11.77
N GLN A 162 -5.64 8.02 -13.09
CA GLN A 162 -4.69 8.58 -14.05
C GLN A 162 -4.73 10.10 -13.97
N VAL A 163 -3.59 10.73 -13.76
CA VAL A 163 -3.43 12.19 -13.67
C VAL A 163 -2.23 12.59 -14.52
N GLU A 164 -2.44 13.42 -15.51
CA GLU A 164 -1.44 13.74 -16.52
C GLU A 164 -0.77 15.09 -16.33
N ARG A 165 -1.48 16.06 -15.71
CA ARG A 165 -1.02 17.44 -15.62
C ARG A 165 -0.70 17.83 -14.18
N PRO A 166 0.33 18.69 -13.96
CA PRO A 166 0.60 19.27 -12.65
C PRO A 166 -0.64 19.98 -12.11
N MET A 167 -0.90 19.88 -10.82
CA MET A 167 -2.03 20.49 -10.12
C MET A 167 -3.43 20.08 -10.59
N GLN A 168 -3.56 19.14 -11.53
CA GLN A 168 -4.86 18.61 -11.97
C GLN A 168 -5.62 17.96 -10.82
N ARG A 169 -4.93 17.19 -9.98
CA ARG A 169 -5.47 16.55 -8.76
C ARG A 169 -4.45 16.69 -7.65
N VAL A 170 -4.87 17.21 -6.52
CA VAL A 170 -4.08 17.36 -5.31
C VAL A 170 -4.78 16.61 -4.18
N GLU A 171 -4.07 15.70 -3.54
CA GLU A 171 -4.53 15.02 -2.33
C GLU A 171 -3.99 15.77 -1.13
N PHE A 172 -4.82 16.07 -0.13
CA PHE A 172 -4.33 16.56 1.14
C PHE A 172 -4.96 15.84 2.32
N ASP A 173 -4.19 15.72 3.37
CA ASP A 173 -4.56 15.02 4.59
C ASP A 173 -3.71 15.52 5.76
N GLU A 174 -4.09 15.14 6.96
CA GLU A 174 -3.41 15.49 8.20
C GLU A 174 -2.77 14.26 8.83
N TRP A 175 -1.62 14.48 9.41
CA TRP A 175 -0.88 13.46 10.14
C TRP A 175 -0.40 13.99 11.49
N GLU A 176 -0.68 13.27 12.56
CA GLU A 176 -0.10 13.54 13.87
C GLU A 176 1.35 13.05 13.92
N VAL A 177 2.27 13.98 14.11
CA VAL A 177 3.71 13.69 14.02
C VAL A 177 4.15 12.77 15.16
N ASP A 178 4.87 11.73 14.80
CA ASP A 178 5.46 10.78 15.76
C ASP A 178 6.75 11.34 16.40
N ALA A 179 6.73 12.61 16.80
CA ALA A 179 7.83 13.26 17.51
C ALA A 179 7.30 14.29 18.51
N ILE A 180 7.98 14.43 19.63
CA ILE A 180 7.73 15.44 20.66
C ILE A 180 8.75 16.56 20.48
N THR A 181 8.27 17.81 20.50
CA THR A 181 9.11 19.00 20.46
C THR A 181 9.06 19.76 21.78
N LEU A 182 10.16 20.47 22.10
CA LEU A 182 10.23 21.37 23.26
C LEU A 182 9.50 22.67 22.93
N MET A 183 8.55 23.06 23.76
CA MET A 183 7.78 24.28 23.56
C MET A 183 8.45 25.51 24.18
N ALA A 184 9.36 25.31 25.11
CA ALA A 184 9.88 26.37 25.96
C ALA A 184 11.05 27.19 25.36
N GLU A 185 11.63 26.77 24.24
CA GLU A 185 12.87 27.35 23.71
C GLU A 185 12.68 28.19 22.41
N GLY A 186 11.46 28.27 21.88
CA GLY A 186 11.19 29.12 20.72
C GLY A 186 11.17 30.61 21.07
N GLY A 187 11.83 31.48 20.29
CA GLY A 187 11.94 32.90 20.55
C GLY A 187 10.61 33.61 20.80
N LEU A 188 9.54 33.19 20.14
CA LEU A 188 8.18 33.72 20.34
C LEU A 188 7.57 33.31 21.70
N TYR A 189 7.97 32.18 22.27
CA TYR A 189 7.43 31.68 23.53
C TYR A 189 7.72 32.63 24.72
N HIS A 190 8.86 33.31 24.71
CA HIS A 190 9.25 34.23 25.76
C HIS A 190 8.44 35.52 25.77
N HIS A 191 7.81 35.86 24.66
CA HIS A 191 6.98 37.07 24.52
C HIS A 191 5.50 36.88 24.83
N LEU A 192 5.06 35.62 25.03
CA LEU A 192 3.68 35.28 25.34
C LEU A 192 3.39 35.28 26.83
N THR A 193 2.27 35.88 27.21
CA THR A 193 1.77 35.84 28.57
C THR A 193 1.30 34.41 28.96
N PRO A 194 1.21 34.06 30.26
CA PRO A 194 0.69 32.76 30.69
C PRO A 194 -0.69 32.44 30.17
N GLU A 195 -1.54 33.44 30.03
CA GLU A 195 -2.91 33.28 29.50
C GLU A 195 -2.91 33.00 27.98
N GLU A 196 -2.06 33.65 27.23
CA GLU A 196 -1.86 33.39 25.80
C GLU A 196 -1.26 32.00 25.59
N LYS A 197 -0.26 31.60 26.41
CA LYS A 197 0.30 30.25 26.39
C LYS A 197 -0.77 29.20 26.61
N LYS A 198 -1.65 29.38 27.60
CA LYS A 198 -2.76 28.47 27.89
C LYS A 198 -3.80 28.44 26.76
N LYS A 199 -4.15 29.62 26.22
CA LYS A 199 -5.11 29.76 25.11
C LYS A 199 -4.61 29.11 23.81
N LEU A 200 -3.30 29.10 23.61
CA LEU A 200 -2.63 28.46 22.48
C LEU A 200 -2.24 26.99 22.76
N GLY A 201 -2.51 26.48 23.96
CA GLY A 201 -2.12 25.14 24.38
C GLY A 201 -0.62 24.95 24.52
N LEU A 202 0.11 26.02 24.79
CA LEU A 202 1.57 26.08 24.94
C LEU A 202 2.02 26.04 26.42
N ASP A 203 1.12 25.70 27.34
CA ASP A 203 1.35 25.60 28.77
C ASP A 203 2.16 24.34 29.17
N LYS A 204 2.30 23.38 28.25
CA LYS A 204 3.10 22.17 28.43
C LYS A 204 4.52 22.36 27.93
N LYS A 205 5.50 21.78 28.63
CA LYS A 205 6.92 21.80 28.22
C LYS A 205 7.15 21.11 26.86
N THR A 206 6.32 20.14 26.51
CA THR A 206 6.45 19.34 25.29
C THR A 206 5.13 19.25 24.55
N ALA A 207 5.18 19.10 23.25
CA ALA A 207 4.01 18.98 22.41
C ALA A 207 4.20 18.03 21.22
N ARG A 208 3.11 17.42 20.78
CA ARG A 208 2.98 16.82 19.45
C ARG A 208 2.28 17.79 18.51
N TRP A 209 2.66 17.72 17.25
CA TRP A 209 2.14 18.58 16.20
C TRP A 209 1.39 17.76 15.16
N TRP A 210 0.50 18.44 14.48
CA TRP A 210 -0.13 17.95 13.28
C TRP A 210 0.45 18.64 12.07
N ILE A 211 0.69 17.89 11.01
CA ILE A 211 1.11 18.41 9.73
C ILE A 211 -0.03 18.16 8.75
N THR A 212 -0.56 19.22 8.14
CA THR A 212 -1.45 19.12 6.98
C THR A 212 -0.56 19.20 5.75
N VAL A 213 -0.57 18.18 4.91
CA VAL A 213 0.29 18.07 3.72
C VAL A 213 -0.58 17.96 2.47
N ALA A 214 -0.19 18.63 1.40
CA ALA A 214 -0.81 18.52 0.09
C ALA A 214 0.20 18.01 -0.94
N ILE A 215 -0.16 16.96 -1.68
CA ILE A 215 0.66 16.35 -2.72
C ILE A 215 0.00 16.47 -4.09
N CYS A 216 0.75 16.89 -5.09
CA CYS A 216 0.33 16.82 -6.48
C CYS A 216 0.31 15.37 -6.96
N SER A 217 -0.86 14.86 -7.34
CA SER A 217 -1.03 13.47 -7.71
C SER A 217 -0.27 13.05 -8.97
N ALA A 218 -0.03 13.97 -9.92
CA ALA A 218 0.73 13.70 -11.13
C ALA A 218 2.23 13.59 -10.88
N THR A 219 2.78 14.51 -10.08
CA THR A 219 4.24 14.67 -9.94
C THR A 219 4.81 14.14 -8.64
N ARG A 220 3.96 13.79 -7.67
CA ARG A 220 4.34 13.44 -6.29
C ARG A 220 5.05 14.57 -5.54
N CYS A 221 5.12 15.79 -6.08
CA CYS A 221 5.66 16.92 -5.35
C CYS A 221 4.70 17.34 -4.23
N ILE A 222 5.26 17.66 -3.07
CA ILE A 222 4.54 18.30 -1.97
C ILE A 222 4.39 19.77 -2.34
N VAL A 223 3.15 20.20 -2.52
CA VAL A 223 2.79 21.55 -2.98
C VAL A 223 2.28 22.46 -1.88
N GLY A 224 2.04 21.91 -0.69
CA GLY A 224 1.67 22.66 0.50
C GLY A 224 1.93 21.85 1.76
N MET A 225 2.30 22.52 2.84
CA MET A 225 2.53 21.90 4.14
C MET A 225 2.35 22.93 5.25
N VAL A 226 1.49 22.65 6.22
CA VAL A 226 1.22 23.52 7.36
C VAL A 226 1.30 22.73 8.64
N ILE A 227 2.00 23.29 9.63
CA ILE A 227 2.10 22.73 10.98
C ILE A 227 1.06 23.40 11.87
N SER A 228 0.33 22.62 12.65
CA SER A 228 -0.67 23.11 13.60
C SER A 228 -0.70 22.27 14.88
N ARG A 229 -1.24 22.83 15.95
CA ARG A 229 -1.45 22.10 17.22
C ARG A 229 -2.58 21.07 17.07
N ASN A 230 -3.62 21.44 16.37
CA ASN A 230 -4.74 20.59 16.04
C ASN A 230 -5.24 20.94 14.63
N PRO A 231 -5.63 19.96 13.83
CA PRO A 231 -6.26 20.20 12.53
C PRO A 231 -7.54 21.02 12.68
N ASN A 232 -7.69 22.02 11.83
CA ASN A 232 -8.87 22.89 11.81
C ASN A 232 -9.07 23.50 10.42
N SER A 233 -10.21 24.17 10.20
CA SER A 233 -10.52 24.79 8.90
C SER A 233 -9.49 25.83 8.47
N GLN A 234 -8.82 26.48 9.42
CA GLN A 234 -7.79 27.47 9.12
C GLN A 234 -6.52 26.80 8.58
N SER A 235 -6.09 25.64 9.15
CA SER A 235 -4.95 24.88 8.63
C SER A 235 -5.23 24.36 7.22
N ALA A 236 -6.44 23.88 6.95
CA ALA A 236 -6.87 23.47 5.62
C ALA A 236 -6.81 24.61 4.60
N LEU A 237 -7.34 25.79 4.96
CA LEU A 237 -7.28 26.97 4.07
C LEU A 237 -5.86 27.46 3.83
N ARG A 238 -4.98 27.45 4.85
CA ARG A 238 -3.58 27.81 4.70
C ARG A 238 -2.83 26.89 3.76
N VAL A 239 -3.13 25.58 3.79
CA VAL A 239 -2.55 24.63 2.85
C VAL A 239 -3.01 24.92 1.42
N ILE A 240 -4.31 25.21 1.22
CA ILE A 240 -4.87 25.59 -0.09
C ILE A 240 -4.20 26.88 -0.59
N GLU A 241 -4.05 27.88 0.27
CA GLU A 241 -3.34 29.11 -0.07
C GLU A 241 -1.88 28.84 -0.44
N MET A 242 -1.19 28.00 0.33
CA MET A 242 0.20 27.63 0.09
C MET A 242 0.43 26.88 -1.22
N MET A 243 -0.55 26.05 -1.66
CA MET A 243 -0.49 25.38 -2.96
C MET A 243 -0.42 26.39 -4.12
N MET A 244 -1.01 27.56 -3.97
CA MET A 244 -1.13 28.57 -5.01
C MET A 244 -0.03 29.64 -4.97
N ARG A 245 0.86 29.61 -3.98
CA ARG A 245 1.93 30.60 -3.81
C ARG A 245 3.31 30.02 -4.06
N ASP A 246 4.21 30.85 -4.60
CA ASP A 246 5.65 30.55 -4.60
C ASP A 246 6.14 30.47 -3.14
N LYS A 247 6.84 29.41 -2.85
CA LYS A 247 7.35 29.06 -1.52
C LYS A 247 8.86 29.27 -1.38
N GLY A 248 9.49 29.91 -2.37
CA GLY A 248 10.92 30.17 -2.36
C GLY A 248 11.36 30.88 -1.09
N VAL A 249 10.64 31.95 -0.68
CA VAL A 249 10.94 32.69 0.55
C VAL A 249 10.94 31.76 1.80
N TRP A 250 10.02 30.82 1.89
CA TRP A 250 9.98 29.88 3.03
C TRP A 250 11.11 28.85 2.95
N GLY A 251 11.41 28.37 1.74
CA GLY A 251 12.57 27.51 1.52
C GLY A 251 13.87 28.18 1.97
N ASP A 252 14.08 29.42 1.54
CA ASP A 252 15.25 30.23 1.89
C ASP A 252 15.32 30.48 3.41
N ALA A 253 14.21 30.89 4.03
CA ALA A 253 14.13 31.13 5.48
C ALA A 253 14.43 29.85 6.31
N CYS A 254 14.11 28.68 5.80
CA CYS A 254 14.43 27.40 6.44
C CYS A 254 15.83 26.87 6.08
N GLY A 255 16.59 27.56 5.24
CA GLY A 255 17.92 27.15 4.81
C GLY A 255 17.91 25.93 3.86
N ALA A 256 16.86 25.81 3.02
CA ALA A 256 16.84 24.77 1.97
C ALA A 256 17.86 25.10 0.88
N LEU A 257 18.50 24.06 0.35
CA LEU A 257 19.50 24.19 -0.73
C LEU A 257 18.85 24.35 -2.11
N SER A 258 17.61 23.91 -2.23
CA SER A 258 16.83 23.93 -3.47
C SER A 258 15.62 24.83 -3.32
N ARG A 259 15.17 25.43 -4.43
CA ARG A 259 14.00 26.30 -4.42
C ARG A 259 12.70 25.49 -4.33
N TRP A 260 11.79 25.90 -3.45
CA TRP A 260 10.43 25.32 -3.36
C TRP A 260 9.46 26.11 -4.24
N ASN A 261 9.44 25.82 -5.53
CA ASN A 261 8.67 26.54 -6.55
C ASN A 261 7.53 25.71 -7.17
N GLN A 262 7.15 24.60 -6.57
CA GLN A 262 6.04 23.76 -7.02
C GLN A 262 4.71 24.35 -6.53
N PHE A 263 4.09 25.23 -7.31
CA PHE A 263 2.83 25.87 -6.98
C PHE A 263 1.97 26.06 -8.23
N GLY A 264 0.67 26.26 -8.03
CA GLY A 264 -0.30 26.51 -9.07
C GLY A 264 -1.73 26.37 -8.57
N TRP A 265 -2.70 26.63 -9.42
CA TRP A 265 -4.10 26.48 -9.08
C TRP A 265 -4.53 24.99 -9.22
N PRO A 266 -5.04 24.35 -8.16
CA PRO A 266 -5.49 22.97 -8.23
C PRO A 266 -6.88 22.87 -8.87
N SER A 267 -7.06 22.02 -9.88
CA SER A 267 -8.38 21.78 -10.46
C SER A 267 -9.28 20.96 -9.54
N HIS A 268 -8.71 19.91 -8.93
CA HIS A 268 -9.39 19.02 -8.00
C HIS A 268 -8.58 18.86 -6.73
N ILE A 269 -9.25 18.95 -5.60
CA ILE A 269 -8.71 18.64 -4.28
C ILE A 269 -9.43 17.41 -3.76
N VAL A 270 -8.67 16.47 -3.22
CA VAL A 270 -9.16 15.24 -2.60
C VAL A 270 -8.76 15.23 -1.14
N THR A 271 -9.74 15.09 -0.27
CA THR A 271 -9.54 15.08 1.18
C THR A 271 -10.54 14.12 1.85
N ASP A 272 -10.37 13.87 3.12
CA ASP A 272 -11.32 13.08 3.90
C ASP A 272 -12.58 13.87 4.31
N CYS A 273 -13.52 13.16 4.94
CA CYS A 273 -14.74 13.74 5.48
C CYS A 273 -14.58 14.33 6.88
N ALA A 274 -13.38 14.80 7.27
CA ALA A 274 -13.21 15.45 8.56
C ALA A 274 -14.09 16.71 8.69
N LYS A 275 -14.61 16.95 9.89
CA LYS A 275 -15.56 18.05 10.12
C LYS A 275 -15.04 19.43 9.68
N TYR A 276 -13.76 19.67 9.82
CA TYR A 276 -13.13 20.93 9.44
C TYR A 276 -12.97 21.06 7.92
N ASN A 277 -12.76 19.96 7.18
CA ASN A 277 -12.73 19.93 5.73
C ASN A 277 -14.14 20.12 5.14
N LEU A 278 -15.16 19.63 5.83
CA LEU A 278 -16.58 19.81 5.46
C LEU A 278 -17.14 21.16 5.87
N SER A 279 -16.37 22.03 6.56
CA SER A 279 -16.85 23.32 7.06
C SER A 279 -17.35 24.22 5.92
N MET A 280 -18.38 25.00 6.21
CA MET A 280 -18.92 26.00 5.24
C MET A 280 -17.82 26.94 4.74
N LEU A 281 -16.89 27.32 5.61
CA LEU A 281 -15.79 28.22 5.26
C LEU A 281 -14.87 27.61 4.18
N VAL A 282 -14.45 26.37 4.34
CA VAL A 282 -13.60 25.68 3.34
C VAL A 282 -14.36 25.50 2.03
N ARG A 283 -15.64 25.06 2.10
CA ARG A 283 -16.49 24.89 0.92
C ARG A 283 -16.71 26.20 0.16
N ALA A 284 -17.04 27.29 0.85
CA ALA A 284 -17.24 28.59 0.23
C ALA A 284 -15.95 29.05 -0.48
N ARG A 285 -14.80 28.98 0.20
CA ARG A 285 -13.53 29.43 -0.37
C ARG A 285 -13.07 28.58 -1.57
N THR A 286 -13.24 27.27 -1.50
CA THR A 286 -12.91 26.41 -2.65
C THR A 286 -13.85 26.62 -3.82
N SER A 287 -15.15 26.86 -3.55
CA SER A 287 -16.14 27.20 -4.57
C SER A 287 -15.82 28.57 -5.23
N ASP A 288 -15.51 29.60 -4.45
CA ASP A 288 -15.12 30.92 -4.95
C ASP A 288 -13.88 30.86 -5.86
N LEU A 289 -12.97 29.94 -5.53
CA LEU A 289 -11.78 29.66 -6.35
C LEU A 289 -12.07 28.78 -7.56
N GLY A 290 -13.28 28.22 -7.71
CA GLY A 290 -13.62 27.27 -8.77
C GLY A 290 -12.90 25.92 -8.66
N ILE A 291 -12.52 25.53 -7.43
CA ILE A 291 -11.84 24.25 -7.14
C ILE A 291 -12.89 23.20 -6.84
N THR A 292 -12.84 22.07 -7.55
CA THR A 292 -13.66 20.91 -7.24
C THR A 292 -13.08 20.16 -6.04
N VAL A 293 -13.89 19.92 -5.00
CA VAL A 293 -13.45 19.15 -3.82
C VAL A 293 -14.16 17.80 -3.81
N GLU A 294 -13.37 16.74 -3.79
CA GLU A 294 -13.81 15.35 -3.68
C GLU A 294 -13.57 14.89 -2.23
N TYR A 295 -14.61 14.44 -1.56
CA TYR A 295 -14.54 13.91 -0.21
C TYR A 295 -14.51 12.39 -0.22
N CYS A 296 -13.42 11.80 0.28
CA CYS A 296 -13.27 10.36 0.37
C CYS A 296 -14.13 9.80 1.51
N PRO A 297 -14.94 8.75 1.26
CA PRO A 297 -15.65 8.06 2.32
C PRO A 297 -14.70 7.49 3.36
N ALA A 298 -15.14 7.46 4.61
CA ALA A 298 -14.38 6.80 5.68
C ALA A 298 -14.22 5.31 5.36
N GLY A 299 -12.98 4.80 5.43
CA GLY A 299 -12.67 3.39 5.20
C GLY A 299 -12.30 3.01 3.76
N ASP A 300 -12.19 3.98 2.84
CA ASP A 300 -11.65 3.75 1.50
C ASP A 300 -10.33 4.52 1.27
N PRO A 301 -9.20 3.98 1.79
CA PRO A 301 -7.90 4.63 1.70
C PRO A 301 -7.34 4.69 0.27
N GLN A 302 -7.89 3.89 -0.67
CA GLN A 302 -7.36 3.82 -2.04
C GLN A 302 -7.52 5.13 -2.80
N LEU A 303 -8.53 5.94 -2.45
CA LEU A 303 -8.80 7.22 -3.10
C LEU A 303 -7.76 8.30 -2.78
N LYS A 304 -7.06 8.18 -1.65
CA LYS A 304 -5.98 9.10 -1.22
C LYS A 304 -4.65 8.38 -0.87
N GLY A 305 -4.38 7.27 -1.54
CA GLY A 305 -3.22 6.43 -1.26
C GLY A 305 -1.87 7.14 -1.47
N ARG A 306 -1.83 8.23 -2.25
CA ARG A 306 -0.58 8.97 -2.50
C ARG A 306 -0.13 9.77 -1.30
N ILE A 307 -1.05 10.44 -0.63
CA ILE A 307 -0.72 11.21 0.60
C ILE A 307 -0.40 10.26 1.76
N GLU A 308 -1.08 9.10 1.87
CA GLU A 308 -0.75 8.09 2.87
C GLU A 308 0.68 7.54 2.68
N CYS A 309 1.12 7.35 1.42
CA CYS A 309 2.51 6.98 1.12
C CYS A 309 3.52 8.04 1.58
N VAL A 310 3.19 9.34 1.48
CA VAL A 310 4.06 10.43 1.99
C VAL A 310 4.22 10.32 3.50
N PHE A 311 3.13 10.12 4.24
CA PHE A 311 3.20 9.97 5.69
C PHE A 311 3.98 8.72 6.10
N GLY A 312 3.80 7.60 5.38
CA GLY A 312 4.64 6.41 5.54
C GLY A 312 6.12 6.71 5.31
N THR A 313 6.45 7.52 4.31
CA THR A 313 7.83 7.95 4.03
C THR A 313 8.37 8.84 5.15
N PHE A 314 7.59 9.81 5.64
CA PHE A 314 7.99 10.63 6.78
C PHE A 314 8.23 9.78 8.05
N ALA A 315 7.31 8.87 8.36
CA ALA A 315 7.42 8.00 9.53
C ALA A 315 8.65 7.07 9.48
N THR A 316 9.02 6.59 8.29
CA THR A 316 10.10 5.61 8.13
C THR A 316 11.46 6.22 7.80
N GLN A 317 11.51 7.36 7.12
CA GLN A 317 12.75 7.95 6.65
C GLN A 317 13.15 9.24 7.40
N LEU A 318 12.19 10.07 7.80
CA LEU A 318 12.48 11.31 8.51
C LEU A 318 12.45 11.13 10.02
N MET A 319 11.37 10.60 10.57
CA MET A 319 11.19 10.49 12.03
C MET A 319 12.31 9.73 12.74
N PRO A 320 12.89 8.64 12.21
CA PRO A 320 14.01 7.96 12.87
C PRO A 320 15.27 8.79 13.04
N ARG A 321 15.40 9.89 12.29
CA ARG A 321 16.55 10.80 12.34
C ARG A 321 16.38 11.91 13.38
N LEU A 322 15.18 11.98 13.99
CA LEU A 322 14.84 13.02 14.98
C LEU A 322 14.81 12.42 16.38
N SER A 323 15.32 13.14 17.34
CA SER A 323 15.17 12.81 18.76
C SER A 323 13.75 13.13 19.25
N GLY A 324 13.28 12.46 20.33
CA GLY A 324 11.93 12.64 20.85
C GLY A 324 10.85 11.90 20.08
N ARG A 325 11.20 10.88 19.31
CA ARG A 325 10.25 10.05 18.54
C ARG A 325 9.26 9.34 19.47
N THR A 326 7.96 9.35 19.13
CA THR A 326 6.90 8.69 19.92
C THR A 326 6.56 7.28 19.43
N PHE A 327 6.98 6.92 18.21
CA PHE A 327 6.62 5.69 17.51
C PHE A 327 5.10 5.58 17.20
N SER A 328 4.74 4.63 16.34
CA SER A 328 3.34 4.42 15.93
C SER A 328 2.46 3.85 17.05
N ASN A 329 3.06 3.14 18.02
CA ASN A 329 2.35 2.58 19.17
C ASN A 329 3.29 2.35 20.35
N ILE A 330 2.69 2.08 21.52
CA ILE A 330 3.43 1.87 22.79
C ILE A 330 4.34 0.64 22.73
N ALA A 331 3.90 -0.44 22.08
CA ALA A 331 4.69 -1.65 21.96
C ALA A 331 5.96 -1.43 21.12
N ALA A 332 5.84 -0.67 20.02
CA ALA A 332 6.98 -0.31 19.16
C ALA A 332 7.93 0.68 19.87
N ARG A 333 7.43 1.50 20.81
CA ARG A 333 8.24 2.44 21.59
C ARG A 333 9.08 1.76 22.66
N GLY A 334 8.54 0.71 23.31
CA GLY A 334 9.19 0.08 24.46
C GLY A 334 9.54 1.10 25.56
N ASP A 335 10.75 1.02 26.10
CA ASP A 335 11.24 1.88 27.19
C ASP A 335 11.85 3.21 26.70
N TYR A 336 11.64 3.60 25.44
CA TYR A 336 12.17 4.85 24.90
C TYR A 336 11.47 6.08 25.51
N ALA A 337 12.20 6.87 26.30
CA ALA A 337 11.70 8.07 26.96
C ALA A 337 11.61 9.26 25.98
N SER A 338 10.55 9.30 25.19
CA SER A 338 10.37 10.28 24.08
C SER A 338 10.39 11.74 24.58
N GLY A 339 9.77 12.02 25.73
CA GLY A 339 9.72 13.37 26.31
C GLY A 339 11.09 13.87 26.77
N ASP A 340 11.89 13.02 27.38
CA ASP A 340 13.22 13.36 27.91
C ASP A 340 14.25 13.54 26.78
N ARG A 341 13.97 12.94 25.62
CA ARG A 341 14.82 13.02 24.41
C ARG A 341 14.35 14.05 23.39
N ALA A 342 13.28 14.80 23.67
CA ALA A 342 12.85 15.90 22.84
C ALA A 342 13.92 17.02 22.88
N CYS A 343 14.42 17.41 21.70
CA CYS A 343 15.46 18.43 21.60
C CYS A 343 15.17 19.54 20.60
N LEU A 344 14.20 19.33 19.69
CA LEU A 344 13.83 20.30 18.66
C LEU A 344 12.73 21.22 19.17
N ASN A 345 12.87 22.50 18.93
CA ASN A 345 11.77 23.45 19.03
C ASN A 345 10.90 23.45 17.73
N PRO A 346 9.71 24.07 17.75
CA PRO A 346 8.81 24.07 16.59
C PRO A 346 9.40 24.69 15.33
N GLU A 347 10.23 25.70 15.46
CA GLU A 347 10.87 26.43 14.34
C GLU A 347 11.94 25.55 13.69
N GLU A 348 12.79 24.91 14.50
CA GLU A 348 13.77 23.93 14.03
C GLU A 348 13.10 22.73 13.37
N PHE A 349 12.00 22.24 13.96
CA PHE A 349 11.23 21.15 13.39
C PHE A 349 10.64 21.53 12.03
N CYS A 350 10.10 22.75 11.91
CA CYS A 350 9.61 23.29 10.64
C CYS A 350 10.72 23.37 9.59
N SER A 351 11.89 23.88 9.98
CA SER A 351 13.06 24.00 9.09
C SER A 351 13.53 22.63 8.61
N VAL A 352 13.60 21.64 9.49
CA VAL A 352 13.97 20.28 9.13
C VAL A 352 12.96 19.67 8.17
N LEU A 353 11.66 19.85 8.39
CA LEU A 353 10.60 19.35 7.50
C LEU A 353 10.69 19.97 6.10
N VAL A 354 10.83 21.30 6.01
CA VAL A 354 10.93 22.01 4.73
C VAL A 354 12.17 21.53 3.97
N ARG A 355 13.32 21.49 4.61
CA ARG A 355 14.56 20.99 4.00
C ARG A 355 14.44 19.53 3.55
N TYR A 356 13.84 18.69 4.36
CA TYR A 356 13.61 17.29 3.98
C TYR A 356 12.72 17.18 2.74
N VAL A 357 11.62 17.94 2.67
CA VAL A 357 10.73 17.94 1.51
C VAL A 357 11.46 18.41 0.26
N VAL A 358 12.13 19.53 0.33
CA VAL A 358 12.68 20.22 -0.86
C VAL A 358 13.98 19.57 -1.32
N ASP A 359 14.90 19.28 -0.38
CA ASP A 359 16.25 18.83 -0.72
C ASP A 359 16.39 17.31 -0.78
N VAL A 360 15.48 16.56 -0.11
CA VAL A 360 15.56 15.10 -0.06
C VAL A 360 14.38 14.46 -0.80
N TYR A 361 13.15 14.67 -0.34
CA TYR A 361 11.98 13.97 -0.88
C TYR A 361 11.76 14.29 -2.36
N HIS A 362 11.73 15.56 -2.76
CA HIS A 362 11.55 15.96 -4.16
C HIS A 362 12.66 15.46 -5.09
N ARG A 363 13.83 15.11 -4.54
CA ARG A 363 15.02 14.70 -5.30
C ARG A 363 15.33 13.21 -5.21
N THR A 364 14.53 12.45 -4.46
CA THR A 364 14.68 11.00 -4.37
C THR A 364 13.84 10.31 -5.44
N PRO A 365 14.38 9.30 -6.18
CA PRO A 365 13.61 8.51 -7.13
C PRO A 365 12.36 7.90 -6.49
N HIS A 366 11.21 7.99 -7.19
CA HIS A 366 9.92 7.57 -6.69
C HIS A 366 9.34 6.41 -7.51
N GLN A 367 9.06 5.27 -6.88
CA GLN A 367 8.53 4.08 -7.58
C GLN A 367 7.23 4.35 -8.35
N GLY A 368 6.30 5.13 -7.77
CA GLY A 368 5.05 5.52 -8.41
C GLY A 368 5.19 6.47 -9.62
N LEU A 369 6.43 6.85 -9.96
CA LEU A 369 6.80 7.62 -11.15
C LEU A 369 7.76 6.82 -12.07
N GLY A 370 7.80 5.50 -11.92
CA GLY A 370 8.72 4.67 -12.69
C GLY A 370 10.20 4.93 -12.40
N GLY A 371 10.53 5.41 -11.18
CA GLY A 371 11.90 5.76 -10.78
C GLY A 371 12.29 7.22 -11.06
N GLU A 372 11.44 8.02 -11.71
CA GLU A 372 11.69 9.45 -11.91
C GLU A 372 11.60 10.20 -10.57
N ARG A 373 12.39 11.26 -10.37
CA ARG A 373 12.30 12.12 -9.19
C ARG A 373 11.08 13.01 -9.27
N PRO A 374 10.37 13.30 -8.17
CA PRO A 374 9.23 14.22 -8.16
C PRO A 374 9.54 15.58 -8.80
N LEU A 375 10.71 16.16 -8.52
CA LEU A 375 11.15 17.42 -9.09
C LEU A 375 11.32 17.37 -10.61
N ASP A 376 11.94 16.31 -11.12
CA ASP A 376 12.18 16.15 -12.56
C ASP A 376 10.85 15.94 -13.29
N CYS A 377 9.96 15.12 -12.71
CA CYS A 377 8.60 14.93 -13.19
C CYS A 377 7.81 16.25 -13.22
N TRP A 378 7.92 17.06 -12.17
CA TRP A 378 7.30 18.39 -12.13
C TRP A 378 7.78 19.26 -13.27
N ASN A 379 9.09 19.42 -13.43
CA ASN A 379 9.68 20.29 -14.44
C ASN A 379 9.27 19.83 -15.86
N ARG A 380 9.37 18.54 -16.15
CA ARG A 380 8.98 17.94 -17.43
C ARG A 380 7.49 18.14 -17.75
N LEU A 381 6.60 17.94 -16.76
CA LEU A 381 5.16 18.13 -16.98
C LEU A 381 4.77 19.61 -17.06
N VAL A 382 5.44 20.48 -16.33
CA VAL A 382 5.23 21.94 -16.43
C VAL A 382 5.69 22.44 -17.82
N GLU A 383 6.81 21.96 -18.32
CA GLU A 383 7.27 22.29 -19.67
C GLU A 383 6.26 21.83 -20.74
N LYS A 384 5.68 20.64 -20.57
CA LYS A 384 4.73 20.06 -21.54
C LYS A 384 3.34 20.68 -21.48
N PHE A 385 2.80 20.94 -20.30
CA PHE A 385 1.40 21.30 -20.10
C PHE A 385 1.19 22.68 -19.47
N GLY A 386 2.23 23.29 -18.93
CA GLY A 386 2.12 24.45 -18.10
C GLY A 386 1.50 24.16 -16.73
N VAL A 387 1.38 25.20 -15.90
CA VAL A 387 0.61 25.19 -14.65
C VAL A 387 -0.37 26.36 -14.71
N GLN A 388 -1.62 26.12 -14.37
CA GLN A 388 -2.60 27.19 -14.30
C GLN A 388 -2.20 28.20 -13.20
N PRO A 389 -2.12 29.49 -13.53
CA PRO A 389 -1.86 30.51 -12.52
C PRO A 389 -3.05 30.57 -11.55
N PRO A 390 -2.80 30.92 -10.29
CA PRO A 390 -3.89 31.14 -9.35
C PRO A 390 -4.79 32.28 -9.85
N PRO A 391 -6.11 32.22 -9.57
CA PRO A 391 -7.03 33.25 -9.98
C PRO A 391 -6.63 34.61 -9.42
N ASP A 392 -7.10 35.67 -10.07
CA ASP A 392 -6.68 37.05 -9.84
C ASP A 392 -6.64 37.45 -8.35
N LEU A 393 -5.70 38.32 -8.00
CA LEU A 393 -5.41 38.78 -6.62
C LEU A 393 -6.66 39.25 -5.87
N GLY A 394 -7.66 39.83 -6.58
CA GLY A 394 -8.94 40.24 -6.00
C GLY A 394 -9.77 39.09 -5.40
N ARG A 395 -9.61 37.88 -5.91
CA ARG A 395 -10.29 36.65 -5.41
C ARG A 395 -9.48 35.86 -4.39
N ARG A 396 -8.21 36.28 -4.15
CA ARG A 396 -7.31 35.61 -3.18
C ARG A 396 -7.44 36.14 -1.75
N ARG A 397 -8.10 37.30 -1.56
CA ARG A 397 -8.37 37.93 -0.29
C ARG A 397 -9.76 37.54 0.21
#